data_89b90fbc0f5328420458e261e551dcef
#
_entry.id   89b90fbc0f5328420458e261e551dcef
#
_cell.length_a   1.000
_cell.length_b   1.000
_cell.length_c   1.000
_cell.angle_alpha   90.00
_cell.angle_beta   90.00
_cell.angle_gamma   90.00
#
_symmetry.space_group_name_H-M   'P 1'
#
loop_
_entity.id
_entity.type
_entity.pdbx_description
1 polymer ?
#
loop_
_entity_poly.entity_id
_entity_poly.type
_entity_poly.pdbx_seq_one_letter_code
_entity_poly.pdbx_strand_id
1 'polypeptide(L)'
;TADDVTGQVLAVQSTGGAVQTGTRISGVLTGGSASVTNLKFDLANKVVIADLTGTKAAVGTTAAVNYNLGTTTLWNIANVSGPTVLPPAALTGNNVVADLTAAGFINVVQKSDAQGIYYEGESLNLISGLSITTAGFDFFKNSLGLAGAGITALQGVDDYGTVTSTLKFQVRAV
;
A
#
# COMPACT_ATOMS: atom_id res chain seq x y z
N THR A 1 -0.79 -6.11 9.97
CA THR A 1 -0.15 -7.10 10.87
C THR A 1 1.07 -6.48 11.52
N ALA A 2 1.35 -6.82 12.76
CA ALA A 2 2.54 -6.46 13.49
C ALA A 2 3.24 -7.73 14.01
N ASP A 3 4.52 -7.62 14.24
CA ASP A 3 5.32 -8.63 14.95
C ASP A 3 5.04 -8.47 16.47
N ASP A 4 4.64 -9.52 17.13
CA ASP A 4 4.24 -9.51 18.54
C ASP A 4 5.42 -9.48 19.52
N VAL A 5 6.64 -9.77 19.04
CA VAL A 5 7.87 -9.73 19.83
C VAL A 5 8.53 -8.35 19.76
N THR A 6 8.62 -7.79 18.56
CA THR A 6 9.33 -6.52 18.30
C THR A 6 8.41 -5.30 18.26
N GLY A 7 7.09 -5.48 18.19
CA GLY A 7 6.12 -4.41 17.96
C GLY A 7 6.23 -3.75 16.57
N GLN A 8 6.97 -4.37 15.64
CA GLN A 8 7.15 -3.83 14.31
C GLN A 8 5.90 -4.00 13.45
N VAL A 9 5.48 -2.95 12.77
CA VAL A 9 4.43 -3.03 11.76
C VAL A 9 5.01 -3.68 10.50
N LEU A 10 4.58 -4.89 10.20
CA LEU A 10 5.04 -5.65 9.04
C LEU A 10 4.25 -5.31 7.78
N ALA A 11 2.95 -5.13 7.92
CA ALA A 11 2.10 -4.82 6.77
C ALA A 11 0.82 -4.06 7.18
N VAL A 12 0.36 -3.22 6.26
CA VAL A 12 -0.93 -2.54 6.33
C VAL A 12 -1.79 -3.00 5.15
N GLN A 13 -3.02 -3.36 5.41
CA GLN A 13 -3.98 -3.76 4.37
C GLN A 13 -5.11 -2.75 4.29
N SER A 14 -5.50 -2.39 3.06
CA SER A 14 -6.69 -1.61 2.79
C SER A 14 -7.79 -2.47 2.17
N THR A 15 -9.03 -2.09 2.37
CA THR A 15 -10.18 -2.63 1.65
C THR A 15 -10.63 -1.66 0.57
N GLY A 16 -11.17 -2.19 -0.54
CA GLY A 16 -11.57 -1.38 -1.69
C GLY A 16 -10.57 -1.48 -2.83
N GLY A 17 -10.65 -0.56 -3.75
CA GLY A 17 -9.81 -0.57 -4.94
C GLY A 17 -10.18 0.51 -5.94
N ALA A 18 -9.56 0.43 -7.11
CA ALA A 18 -9.81 1.33 -8.23
C ALA A 18 -9.95 0.54 -9.53
N VAL A 19 -10.78 1.06 -10.42
CA VAL A 19 -10.92 0.56 -11.79
C VAL A 19 -10.54 1.68 -12.75
N GLN A 20 -9.57 1.41 -13.61
CA GLN A 20 -9.21 2.27 -14.73
C GLN A 20 -9.84 1.71 -16.00
N THR A 21 -10.62 2.54 -16.68
CA THR A 21 -11.20 2.18 -18.00
C THR A 21 -10.61 3.05 -19.08
N GLY A 22 -10.15 2.43 -20.15
CA GLY A 22 -9.65 3.11 -21.36
C GLY A 22 -10.58 2.91 -22.53
N THR A 23 -10.97 4.01 -23.19
CA THR A 23 -11.64 3.96 -24.50
C THR A 23 -10.58 3.97 -25.60
N ARG A 24 -10.88 3.35 -26.75
CA ARG A 24 -9.93 3.24 -27.87
C ARG A 24 -9.44 4.62 -28.33
N ILE A 25 -8.11 4.77 -28.39
CA ILE A 25 -7.41 5.91 -28.99
C ILE A 25 -6.39 5.36 -29.98
N SER A 26 -6.49 5.73 -31.26
CA SER A 26 -5.60 5.22 -32.32
C SER A 26 -4.13 5.48 -31.99
N GLY A 27 -3.28 4.46 -32.10
CA GLY A 27 -1.85 4.53 -31.81
C GLY A 27 -1.47 4.60 -30.33
N VAL A 28 -2.45 4.71 -29.43
CA VAL A 28 -2.21 4.86 -27.97
C VAL A 28 -2.71 3.65 -27.19
N LEU A 29 -3.99 3.32 -27.35
CA LEU A 29 -4.58 2.16 -26.68
C LEU A 29 -5.76 1.58 -27.48
N THR A 30 -5.96 0.27 -27.37
CA THR A 30 -7.07 -0.42 -28.00
C THR A 30 -8.34 -0.38 -27.15
N GLY A 31 -8.24 -0.03 -25.90
CA GLY A 31 -9.30 0.01 -24.93
C GLY A 31 -9.33 -1.22 -24.01
N GLY A 32 -9.98 -1.06 -22.88
CA GLY A 32 -10.12 -2.10 -21.88
C GLY A 32 -10.31 -1.56 -20.47
N SER A 33 -10.18 -2.42 -19.50
CA SER A 33 -10.26 -2.05 -18.08
C SER A 33 -9.19 -2.77 -17.25
N ALA A 34 -8.71 -2.09 -16.21
CA ALA A 34 -7.80 -2.65 -15.22
C ALA A 34 -8.36 -2.35 -13.83
N SER A 35 -8.53 -3.38 -13.02
CA SER A 35 -9.01 -3.30 -11.64
C SER A 35 -7.88 -3.69 -10.70
N VAL A 36 -7.65 -2.86 -9.69
CA VAL A 36 -6.70 -3.06 -8.60
C VAL A 36 -7.48 -3.04 -7.30
N THR A 37 -7.46 -4.13 -6.54
CA THR A 37 -8.21 -4.25 -5.29
C THR A 37 -7.34 -4.84 -4.18
N ASN A 38 -7.81 -4.74 -2.93
CA ASN A 38 -7.19 -5.38 -1.76
C ASN A 38 -5.69 -5.05 -1.61
N LEU A 39 -5.34 -3.75 -1.68
CA LEU A 39 -3.95 -3.34 -1.54
C LEU A 39 -3.41 -3.72 -0.15
N LYS A 40 -2.24 -4.36 -0.16
CA LYS A 40 -1.46 -4.67 1.01
C LYS A 40 -0.08 -4.01 0.87
N PHE A 41 0.24 -3.14 1.80
CA PHE A 41 1.56 -2.51 1.90
C PHE A 41 2.42 -3.40 2.80
N ASP A 42 3.31 -4.16 2.19
CA ASP A 42 4.29 -4.99 2.89
C ASP A 42 5.52 -4.13 3.17
N LEU A 43 5.57 -3.58 4.38
CA LEU A 43 6.62 -2.64 4.78
C LEU A 43 7.96 -3.35 5.02
N ALA A 44 7.94 -4.62 5.40
CA ALA A 44 9.14 -5.41 5.62
C ALA A 44 9.87 -5.69 4.30
N ASN A 45 9.12 -6.06 3.26
CA ASN A 45 9.65 -6.34 1.92
C ASN A 45 9.66 -5.10 1.01
N LYS A 46 9.13 -3.96 1.48
CA LYS A 46 9.02 -2.70 0.73
C LYS A 46 8.29 -2.86 -0.61
N VAL A 47 7.15 -3.51 -0.60
CA VAL A 47 6.32 -3.72 -1.79
C VAL A 47 4.85 -3.46 -1.50
N VAL A 48 4.11 -3.11 -2.54
CA VAL A 48 2.65 -3.08 -2.53
C VAL A 48 2.13 -4.24 -3.35
N ILE A 49 1.31 -5.06 -2.72
CA ILE A 49 0.68 -6.24 -3.31
C ILE A 49 -0.80 -5.93 -3.50
N ALA A 50 -1.39 -6.37 -4.61
CA ALA A 50 -2.81 -6.18 -4.90
C ALA A 50 -3.38 -7.35 -5.68
N ASP A 51 -4.71 -7.49 -5.68
CA ASP A 51 -5.42 -8.38 -6.59
C ASP A 51 -5.68 -7.63 -7.89
N LEU A 52 -5.21 -8.20 -9.00
CA LEU A 52 -5.23 -7.57 -10.32
C LEU A 52 -6.14 -8.35 -11.28
N THR A 53 -7.20 -7.69 -11.75
CA THR A 53 -8.10 -8.23 -12.78
C THR A 53 -8.36 -7.18 -13.86
N GLY A 54 -8.50 -7.60 -15.11
CA GLY A 54 -8.71 -6.66 -16.19
C GLY A 54 -9.23 -7.32 -17.46
N THR A 55 -9.61 -6.49 -18.42
CA THR A 55 -10.11 -6.97 -19.71
C THR A 55 -9.64 -6.03 -20.83
N LYS A 56 -8.86 -6.54 -21.78
CA LYS A 56 -8.59 -5.86 -23.04
C LYS A 56 -9.85 -5.92 -23.91
N ALA A 57 -10.27 -4.77 -24.42
CA ALA A 57 -11.44 -4.70 -25.28
C ALA A 57 -11.24 -5.46 -26.61
N ALA A 58 -12.32 -5.96 -27.17
CA ALA A 58 -12.33 -6.51 -28.54
C ALA A 58 -12.00 -5.43 -29.56
N VAL A 59 -11.26 -5.79 -30.62
CA VAL A 59 -10.92 -4.87 -31.71
C VAL A 59 -11.08 -5.57 -33.04
N GLY A 60 -12.00 -5.08 -33.90
CA GLY A 60 -12.32 -5.71 -35.17
C GLY A 60 -12.78 -7.16 -34.97
N THR A 61 -12.07 -8.11 -35.54
CA THR A 61 -12.32 -9.57 -35.38
C THR A 61 -11.63 -10.19 -34.20
N THR A 62 -10.77 -9.46 -33.47
CA THR A 62 -10.07 -9.95 -32.29
C THR A 62 -10.98 -9.86 -31.08
N ALA A 63 -11.24 -10.98 -30.42
CA ALA A 63 -12.08 -11.05 -29.22
C ALA A 63 -11.44 -10.31 -28.04
N ALA A 64 -12.27 -9.94 -27.07
CA ALA A 64 -11.80 -9.44 -25.79
C ALA A 64 -10.95 -10.51 -25.05
N VAL A 65 -9.98 -10.05 -24.27
CA VAL A 65 -9.10 -10.93 -23.48
C VAL A 65 -9.19 -10.53 -22.01
N ASN A 66 -9.52 -11.49 -21.16
CA ASN A 66 -9.55 -11.31 -19.73
C ASN A 66 -8.19 -11.64 -19.10
N TYR A 67 -7.77 -10.82 -18.14
CA TYR A 67 -6.58 -11.00 -17.33
C TYR A 67 -7.00 -11.15 -15.87
N ASN A 68 -6.51 -12.18 -15.22
CA ASN A 68 -6.66 -12.40 -13.79
C ASN A 68 -5.31 -12.89 -13.24
N LEU A 69 -4.56 -11.96 -12.66
CA LEU A 69 -3.26 -12.27 -12.07
C LEU A 69 -3.39 -12.66 -10.59
N GLY A 70 -4.58 -12.49 -10.01
CA GLY A 70 -4.76 -12.66 -8.57
C GLY A 70 -3.85 -11.71 -7.78
N THR A 71 -3.39 -12.18 -6.64
CA THR A 71 -2.51 -11.41 -5.74
C THR A 71 -1.11 -11.29 -6.35
N THR A 72 -0.71 -10.07 -6.69
CA THR A 72 0.53 -9.78 -7.42
C THR A 72 1.22 -8.56 -6.82
N THR A 73 2.56 -8.52 -6.84
CA THR A 73 3.33 -7.33 -6.47
C THR A 73 3.18 -6.27 -7.55
N LEU A 74 2.54 -5.17 -7.18
CA LEU A 74 2.18 -4.09 -8.09
C LEU A 74 3.23 -2.98 -8.12
N TRP A 75 3.68 -2.52 -6.93
CA TRP A 75 4.69 -1.46 -6.81
C TRP A 75 5.80 -1.84 -5.83
N ASN A 76 6.99 -1.29 -6.07
CA ASN A 76 8.05 -1.21 -5.07
C ASN A 76 7.89 0.08 -4.26
N ILE A 77 8.32 0.06 -3.00
CA ILE A 77 8.32 1.21 -2.08
C ILE A 77 9.77 1.66 -1.87
N ALA A 78 10.10 2.90 -2.20
CA ALA A 78 11.42 3.43 -1.92
C ALA A 78 11.57 3.85 -0.45
N ASN A 79 10.59 4.60 0.07
CA ASN A 79 10.68 5.21 1.38
C ASN A 79 9.43 4.96 2.23
N VAL A 80 9.69 4.68 3.53
CA VAL A 80 8.67 4.68 4.58
C VAL A 80 9.20 5.59 5.67
N SER A 81 8.44 6.63 6.03
CA SER A 81 8.76 7.53 7.14
C SER A 81 7.66 7.49 8.20
N GLY A 82 8.00 7.87 9.42
CA GLY A 82 7.16 7.71 10.60
C GLY A 82 7.48 6.45 11.40
N PRO A 83 7.00 6.35 12.64
CA PRO A 83 7.32 5.22 13.53
C PRO A 83 6.58 3.96 13.07
N THR A 84 7.34 2.93 12.73
CA THR A 84 6.84 1.60 12.35
C THR A 84 7.10 0.54 13.41
N VAL A 85 7.80 0.90 14.49
CA VAL A 85 8.15 0.00 15.61
C VAL A 85 7.73 0.65 16.91
N LEU A 86 6.98 -0.05 17.75
CA LEU A 86 6.74 0.34 19.13
C LEU A 86 8.00 0.01 19.94
N PRO A 87 8.73 1.01 20.49
CA PRO A 87 9.97 0.74 21.19
C PRO A 87 9.69 0.05 22.54
N PRO A 88 10.15 -1.18 22.77
CA PRO A 88 9.89 -1.89 24.03
C PRO A 88 10.40 -1.13 25.26
N ALA A 89 11.52 -0.41 25.14
CA ALA A 89 12.06 0.41 26.21
C ALA A 89 11.12 1.53 26.67
N ALA A 90 10.30 2.08 25.76
CA ALA A 90 9.31 3.08 26.11
C ALA A 90 8.15 2.51 26.96
N LEU A 91 7.89 1.20 26.87
CA LEU A 91 6.82 0.52 27.60
C LEU A 91 7.24 0.08 29.03
N THR A 92 8.54 0.09 29.33
CA THR A 92 9.10 -0.27 30.65
C THR A 92 9.50 0.95 31.47
N GLY A 93 9.43 2.15 30.91
CA GLY A 93 9.82 3.40 31.51
C GLY A 93 8.78 3.95 32.52
N ASN A 94 9.20 4.92 33.35
CA ASN A 94 8.30 5.61 34.26
C ASN A 94 7.43 6.69 33.58
N ASN A 95 7.68 7.00 32.31
CA ASN A 95 6.98 8.05 31.56
C ASN A 95 6.63 7.61 30.13
N VAL A 96 5.87 6.53 30.04
CA VAL A 96 5.51 5.87 28.77
C VAL A 96 4.93 6.86 27.73
N VAL A 97 4.09 7.80 28.17
CA VAL A 97 3.50 8.81 27.27
C VAL A 97 4.57 9.69 26.63
N ALA A 98 5.52 10.20 27.42
CA ALA A 98 6.59 11.04 26.90
C ALA A 98 7.55 10.24 26.01
N ASP A 99 7.88 9.02 26.39
CA ASP A 99 8.81 8.16 25.64
C ASP A 99 8.23 7.75 24.29
N LEU A 100 6.96 7.39 24.23
CA LEU A 100 6.27 7.10 22.95
C LEU A 100 6.13 8.37 22.09
N THR A 101 5.84 9.53 22.72
CA THR A 101 5.79 10.81 21.98
C THR A 101 7.15 11.18 21.41
N ALA A 102 8.23 10.99 22.16
CA ALA A 102 9.59 11.21 21.71
C ALA A 102 9.99 10.25 20.57
N ALA A 103 9.43 9.04 20.55
CA ALA A 103 9.59 8.08 19.45
C ALA A 103 8.76 8.41 18.19
N GLY A 104 8.00 9.54 18.21
CA GLY A 104 7.25 10.03 17.06
C GLY A 104 5.80 9.57 16.97
N PHE A 105 5.30 8.88 18.00
CA PHE A 105 3.87 8.57 18.09
C PHE A 105 3.07 9.81 18.52
N ILE A 106 1.84 9.93 18.00
CA ILE A 106 0.95 11.06 18.27
C ILE A 106 -0.30 10.61 19.02
N ASN A 107 -0.99 11.57 19.65
CA ASN A 107 -2.22 11.32 20.40
C ASN A 107 -2.07 10.25 21.50
N VAL A 108 -0.86 10.15 22.08
CA VAL A 108 -0.56 9.15 23.11
C VAL A 108 -1.25 9.54 24.42
N VAL A 109 -2.10 8.66 24.92
CA VAL A 109 -2.84 8.85 26.17
C VAL A 109 -2.77 7.61 27.05
N GLN A 110 -2.67 7.81 28.36
CA GLN A 110 -2.80 6.76 29.36
C GLN A 110 -4.27 6.56 29.71
N LYS A 111 -4.69 5.30 29.78
CA LYS A 111 -6.03 4.87 30.23
C LYS A 111 -5.92 3.72 31.22
N SER A 112 -7.03 3.33 31.82
CA SER A 112 -7.11 2.19 32.72
C SER A 112 -8.42 1.43 32.53
N ASP A 113 -8.35 0.13 32.76
CA ASP A 113 -9.49 -0.78 32.79
C ASP A 113 -9.33 -1.81 33.94
N ALA A 114 -10.17 -2.86 33.93
CA ALA A 114 -10.11 -3.90 34.95
C ALA A 114 -8.79 -4.70 34.98
N GLN A 115 -8.03 -4.68 33.87
CA GLN A 115 -6.74 -5.35 33.74
C GLN A 115 -5.54 -4.43 34.04
N GLY A 116 -5.79 -3.16 34.36
CA GLY A 116 -4.75 -2.19 34.74
C GLY A 116 -4.58 -1.04 33.74
N ILE A 117 -3.39 -0.45 33.78
CA ILE A 117 -3.04 0.70 32.92
C ILE A 117 -2.70 0.22 31.52
N TYR A 118 -3.16 0.96 30.52
CA TYR A 118 -2.79 0.79 29.14
C TYR A 118 -2.63 2.16 28.43
N TYR A 119 -1.98 2.15 27.28
CA TYR A 119 -1.71 3.34 26.49
C TYR A 119 -2.31 3.16 25.10
N GLU A 120 -2.95 4.21 24.60
CA GLU A 120 -3.41 4.30 23.22
C GLU A 120 -2.65 5.43 22.53
N GLY A 121 -2.49 5.30 21.22
CA GLY A 121 -1.87 6.32 20.40
C GLY A 121 -1.98 6.00 18.93
N GLU A 122 -1.36 6.84 18.11
CA GLU A 122 -1.38 6.72 16.67
C GLU A 122 0.04 6.82 16.11
N SER A 123 0.30 6.07 15.05
CA SER A 123 1.48 6.21 14.19
C SER A 123 1.03 6.79 12.85
N LEU A 124 1.60 7.92 12.46
CA LEU A 124 1.40 8.50 11.14
C LEU A 124 2.59 8.13 10.25
N ASN A 125 2.32 7.36 9.19
CA ASN A 125 3.34 6.90 8.27
C ASN A 125 3.10 7.46 6.87
N LEU A 126 4.18 7.89 6.21
CA LEU A 126 4.20 8.29 4.81
C LEU A 126 5.00 7.27 4.02
N ILE A 127 4.34 6.64 3.06
CA ILE A 127 4.94 5.73 2.08
C ILE A 127 5.08 6.49 0.78
N SER A 128 6.28 6.53 0.18
CA SER A 128 6.57 7.34 -1.01
C SER A 128 7.59 6.70 -1.94
N GLY A 129 7.72 7.25 -3.15
CA GLY A 129 8.57 6.73 -4.20
C GLY A 129 8.06 5.37 -4.69
N LEU A 130 6.78 5.31 -5.03
CA LEU A 130 6.16 4.10 -5.57
C LEU A 130 6.58 3.95 -7.04
N SER A 131 7.25 2.85 -7.36
CA SER A 131 7.63 2.49 -8.74
C SER A 131 6.97 1.19 -9.17
N ILE A 132 6.49 1.13 -10.42
CA ILE A 132 5.78 -0.04 -10.92
C ILE A 132 6.72 -1.22 -11.10
N THR A 133 6.26 -2.42 -10.75
CA THR A 133 6.97 -3.67 -11.07
C THR A 133 6.75 -4.06 -12.52
N THR A 134 7.57 -4.96 -13.06
CA THR A 134 7.36 -5.52 -14.40
C THR A 134 5.99 -6.19 -14.53
N ALA A 135 5.56 -6.92 -13.50
CA ALA A 135 4.25 -7.58 -13.50
C ALA A 135 3.09 -6.57 -13.52
N GLY A 136 3.20 -5.51 -12.70
CA GLY A 136 2.22 -4.41 -12.71
C GLY A 136 2.18 -3.66 -14.03
N PHE A 137 3.35 -3.35 -14.59
CA PHE A 137 3.46 -2.71 -15.90
C PHE A 137 2.79 -3.54 -17.01
N ASP A 138 3.14 -4.82 -17.10
CA ASP A 138 2.58 -5.73 -18.12
C ASP A 138 1.07 -5.92 -17.93
N PHE A 139 0.60 -5.96 -16.69
CA PHE A 139 -0.83 -6.01 -16.38
C PHE A 139 -1.57 -4.79 -16.98
N PHE A 140 -1.15 -3.57 -16.66
CA PHE A 140 -1.80 -2.35 -17.21
C PHE A 140 -1.67 -2.26 -18.72
N LYS A 141 -0.48 -2.52 -19.26
CA LYS A 141 -0.24 -2.55 -20.71
C LYS A 141 -1.22 -3.48 -21.42
N ASN A 142 -1.36 -4.69 -20.90
CA ASN A 142 -2.18 -5.72 -21.54
C ASN A 142 -3.68 -5.47 -21.33
N SER A 143 -4.11 -5.18 -20.09
CA SER A 143 -5.53 -4.99 -19.74
C SER A 143 -6.16 -3.77 -20.41
N LEU A 144 -5.42 -2.66 -20.49
CA LEU A 144 -5.87 -1.44 -21.19
C LEU A 144 -5.59 -1.50 -22.69
N GLY A 145 -4.82 -2.49 -23.15
CA GLY A 145 -4.41 -2.61 -24.54
C GLY A 145 -3.53 -1.44 -25.00
N LEU A 146 -2.57 -1.01 -24.15
CA LEU A 146 -1.67 0.09 -24.49
C LEU A 146 -0.79 -0.27 -25.68
N ALA A 147 -0.54 0.70 -26.54
CA ALA A 147 0.31 0.59 -27.72
C ALA A 147 1.06 1.90 -27.96
N GLY A 148 2.18 1.85 -28.66
CA GLY A 148 2.93 3.04 -29.07
C GLY A 148 3.10 4.07 -27.96
N ALA A 149 2.51 5.25 -28.13
CA ALA A 149 2.58 6.36 -27.19
C ALA A 149 2.00 6.02 -25.80
N GLY A 150 1.01 5.13 -25.70
CA GLY A 150 0.47 4.70 -24.40
C GLY A 150 1.47 3.90 -23.57
N ILE A 151 2.26 3.03 -24.20
CA ILE A 151 3.36 2.31 -23.53
C ILE A 151 4.43 3.28 -23.08
N THR A 152 4.85 4.21 -23.96
CA THR A 152 5.87 5.22 -23.63
C THR A 152 5.41 6.11 -22.47
N ALA A 153 4.14 6.51 -22.46
CA ALA A 153 3.59 7.31 -21.36
C ALA A 153 3.63 6.55 -20.03
N LEU A 154 3.24 5.27 -20.00
CA LEU A 154 3.31 4.45 -18.78
C LEU A 154 4.77 4.23 -18.33
N GLN A 155 5.71 4.04 -19.27
CA GLN A 155 7.13 3.91 -18.97
C GLN A 155 7.76 5.18 -18.38
N GLY A 156 7.23 6.34 -18.73
CA GLY A 156 7.68 7.65 -18.26
C GLY A 156 7.16 8.04 -16.87
N VAL A 157 6.37 7.18 -16.21
CA VAL A 157 5.91 7.43 -14.84
C VAL A 157 6.96 6.94 -13.84
N ASP A 158 7.72 7.87 -13.28
CA ASP A 158 8.80 7.57 -12.34
C ASP A 158 8.29 7.41 -10.88
N ASP A 159 7.16 8.03 -10.54
CA ASP A 159 6.57 7.98 -9.21
C ASP A 159 5.04 7.83 -9.31
N TYR A 160 4.51 6.79 -8.69
CA TYR A 160 3.06 6.51 -8.62
C TYR A 160 2.38 7.18 -7.41
N GLY A 161 3.08 8.11 -6.75
CA GLY A 161 2.54 8.95 -5.69
C GLY A 161 2.91 8.49 -4.29
N THR A 162 2.12 8.95 -3.33
CA THR A 162 2.35 8.73 -1.91
C THR A 162 1.10 8.20 -1.24
N VAL A 163 1.31 7.44 -0.15
CA VAL A 163 0.23 6.95 0.70
C VAL A 163 0.51 7.38 2.14
N THR A 164 -0.48 8.03 2.74
CA THR A 164 -0.46 8.33 4.18
C THR A 164 -1.29 7.28 4.91
N SER A 165 -0.72 6.69 5.95
CA SER A 165 -1.37 5.70 6.79
C SER A 165 -1.34 6.14 8.24
N THR A 166 -2.51 6.12 8.90
CA THR A 166 -2.62 6.31 10.34
C THR A 166 -2.97 4.97 10.98
N LEU A 167 -2.07 4.47 11.84
CA LEU A 167 -2.26 3.23 12.57
C LEU A 167 -2.55 3.56 14.04
N LYS A 168 -3.63 3.02 14.56
CA LYS A 168 -3.96 3.09 16.00
C LYS A 168 -3.39 1.88 16.70
N PHE A 169 -2.84 2.10 17.88
CA PHE A 169 -2.35 1.03 18.74
C PHE A 169 -2.93 1.14 20.14
N GLN A 170 -2.97 0.01 20.82
CA GLN A 170 -3.23 -0.12 22.25
C GLN A 170 -2.19 -1.08 22.83
N VAL A 171 -1.48 -0.65 23.85
CA VAL A 171 -0.43 -1.44 24.51
C VAL A 171 -0.52 -1.31 26.02
N ARG A 172 -0.09 -2.35 26.75
CA ARG A 172 0.11 -2.30 28.20
C ARG A 172 1.58 -2.14 28.50
N ALA A 173 1.90 -1.34 29.53
CA ALA A 173 3.25 -1.35 30.09
C ALA A 173 3.55 -2.72 30.68
N VAL A 174 4.78 -3.13 30.57
CA VAL A 174 5.29 -4.42 31.10
C VAL A 174 6.02 -4.18 32.43
#